data_34080c7ba6670b585a956c8c9eb95288
#
_entry.id   34080c7ba6670b585a956c8c9eb95288
#
_cell.length_a   1.000
_cell.length_b   1.000
_cell.length_c   1.000
_cell.angle_alpha   90.00
_cell.angle_beta   90.00
_cell.angle_gamma   90.00
#
_symmetry.space_group_name_H-M   'P 1'
#
loop_
_entity.id
_entity.type
_entity.pdbx_description
1 polymer ?
#
loop_
_entity_poly.entity_id
_entity_poly.type
_entity_poly.pdbx_seq_one_letter_code
_entity_poly.pdbx_strand_id
1 'polypeptide(L)'
;MNLKTLVFHHDDRSTDFLKPIYAGLPPATVVTNSRHQNMGELISQHDRVIMLGHGYPGGLFFMVDGSHAALLRQKRDNLYIWCHADAYVKHHGLTGLTTGMFISETAEAKFSGIPANTYSQFTVTHSNDLFARLVAEKIHAPLPELHAHLLDHYQPKGCPIIEYNRKRIQLIEPVAASAKRTQTTATLHP
;
A
#
# COMPACT_ATOMS: atom_id res chain seq x y z
N MET A 1 5.78 -9.64 19.68
CA MET A 1 6.29 -8.27 19.91
C MET A 1 5.44 -7.32 19.09
N ASN A 2 4.94 -6.24 19.70
CA ASN A 2 4.23 -5.20 18.94
C ASN A 2 5.23 -4.41 18.08
N LEU A 3 4.97 -4.31 16.76
CA LEU A 3 5.79 -3.51 15.86
C LEU A 3 5.62 -2.03 16.15
N LYS A 4 6.72 -1.30 16.27
CA LYS A 4 6.70 0.15 16.35
C LYS A 4 6.31 0.70 14.97
N THR A 5 5.08 1.19 14.85
CA THR A 5 4.49 1.57 13.56
C THR A 5 4.52 3.09 13.35
N LEU A 6 4.98 3.50 12.18
CA LEU A 6 4.91 4.86 11.67
C LEU A 6 3.79 4.93 10.61
N VAL A 7 2.97 5.96 10.69
CA VAL A 7 1.92 6.26 9.70
C VAL A 7 2.20 7.60 9.05
N PHE A 8 2.34 7.63 7.74
CA PHE A 8 2.32 8.84 6.94
C PHE A 8 0.95 9.00 6.29
N HIS A 9 0.21 10.02 6.66
CA HIS A 9 -1.08 10.36 6.06
C HIS A 9 -1.24 11.88 6.06
N HIS A 10 -0.97 12.49 4.90
CA HIS A 10 -1.10 13.94 4.74
C HIS A 10 -2.53 14.40 5.07
N ASP A 11 -2.65 15.53 5.77
CA ASP A 11 -3.95 16.11 6.13
C ASP A 11 -4.64 16.68 4.88
N ASP A 12 -5.38 15.81 4.23
CA ASP A 12 -6.17 16.07 3.04
C ASP A 12 -7.54 15.39 3.16
N ARG A 13 -8.59 16.20 3.13
CA ARG A 13 -9.98 15.73 3.34
C ARG A 13 -10.42 14.66 2.33
N SER A 14 -9.89 14.69 1.11
CA SER A 14 -10.23 13.71 0.07
C SER A 14 -9.76 12.29 0.41
N THR A 15 -8.76 12.17 1.31
CA THR A 15 -8.20 10.91 1.78
C THR A 15 -8.62 10.52 3.20
N ASP A 16 -9.52 11.28 3.83
CA ASP A 16 -9.99 11.05 5.21
C ASP A 16 -10.60 9.65 5.42
N PHE A 17 -11.14 9.05 4.36
CA PHE A 17 -11.66 7.68 4.39
C PHE A 17 -10.60 6.63 4.77
N LEU A 18 -9.30 6.96 4.68
CA LEU A 18 -8.19 6.08 5.08
C LEU A 18 -7.89 6.12 6.59
N LYS A 19 -8.41 7.10 7.34
CA LYS A 19 -8.17 7.26 8.79
C LYS A 19 -8.55 6.02 9.62
N PRO A 20 -9.63 5.28 9.32
CA PRO A 20 -9.96 4.04 10.03
C PRO A 20 -8.85 2.99 10.01
N ILE A 21 -8.00 2.96 8.99
CA ILE A 21 -6.91 1.99 8.85
C ILE A 21 -5.96 2.01 10.07
N TYR A 22 -5.71 3.19 10.62
CA TYR A 22 -4.77 3.33 11.74
C TYR A 22 -5.41 3.78 13.06
N ALA A 23 -6.71 4.08 13.06
CA ALA A 23 -7.40 4.56 14.26
C ALA A 23 -7.36 3.56 15.43
N GLY A 24 -7.31 2.27 15.15
CA GLY A 24 -7.24 1.19 16.15
C GLY A 24 -5.84 0.62 16.39
N LEU A 25 -4.80 1.21 15.79
CA LEU A 25 -3.43 0.75 16.06
C LEU A 25 -3.01 1.10 17.50
N PRO A 26 -2.30 0.19 18.23
CA PRO A 26 -1.60 0.56 19.46
C PRO A 26 -0.64 1.71 19.15
N PRO A 27 -0.10 2.43 20.15
CA PRO A 27 0.48 3.76 19.93
C PRO A 27 1.39 3.80 18.70
N ALA A 28 0.82 4.29 17.61
CA ALA A 28 1.51 4.55 16.35
C ALA A 28 1.92 6.02 16.29
N THR A 29 3.07 6.29 15.71
CA THR A 29 3.46 7.66 15.37
C THR A 29 2.75 8.05 14.08
N VAL A 30 1.82 9.01 14.15
CA VAL A 30 1.09 9.51 12.97
C VAL A 30 1.64 10.87 12.55
N VAL A 31 2.04 10.97 11.29
CA VAL A 31 2.56 12.19 10.68
C VAL A 31 1.58 12.65 9.61
N THR A 32 0.97 13.80 9.83
CA THR A 32 -0.01 14.41 8.90
C THR A 32 0.56 15.62 8.14
N ASN A 33 1.73 16.10 8.55
CA ASN A 33 2.40 17.24 7.91
C ASN A 33 3.92 17.00 7.86
N SER A 34 4.51 17.19 6.70
CA SER A 34 5.95 17.02 6.49
C SER A 34 6.78 18.21 6.90
N ARG A 35 6.15 19.37 7.20
CA ARG A 35 6.88 20.58 7.57
C ARG A 35 7.69 20.36 8.84
N HIS A 36 8.97 20.67 8.77
CA HIS A 36 9.91 20.58 9.89
C HIS A 36 10.18 19.17 10.44
N GLN A 37 9.84 18.12 9.71
CA GLN A 37 10.11 16.74 10.12
C GLN A 37 11.16 16.08 9.22
N ASN A 38 12.07 15.34 9.82
CA ASN A 38 13.01 14.49 9.11
C ASN A 38 12.35 13.11 8.86
N MET A 39 11.77 12.90 7.69
CA MET A 39 11.09 11.66 7.34
C MET A 39 12.03 10.45 7.40
N GLY A 40 13.27 10.61 6.97
CA GLY A 40 14.27 9.55 7.03
C GLY A 40 14.58 9.11 8.46
N GLU A 41 14.69 10.05 9.39
CA GLU A 41 14.89 9.76 10.81
C GLU A 41 13.68 9.03 11.40
N LEU A 42 12.45 9.51 11.12
CA LEU A 42 11.24 8.85 11.56
C LEU A 42 11.15 7.42 11.03
N ILE A 43 11.40 7.19 9.75
CA ILE A 43 11.43 5.85 9.16
C ILE A 43 12.47 4.97 9.89
N SER A 44 13.68 5.50 10.16
CA SER A 44 14.74 4.72 10.80
C SER A 44 14.37 4.20 12.18
N GLN A 45 13.60 4.98 12.95
CA GLN A 45 13.19 4.69 14.33
C GLN A 45 12.02 3.71 14.47
N HIS A 46 11.42 3.26 13.37
CA HIS A 46 10.22 2.41 13.38
C HIS A 46 10.48 1.08 12.64
N ASP A 47 9.72 0.03 13.00
CA ASP A 47 9.84 -1.30 12.41
C ASP A 47 9.00 -1.45 11.14
N ARG A 48 7.86 -0.75 11.09
CA ARG A 48 6.84 -0.81 10.05
C ARG A 48 6.44 0.59 9.63
N VAL A 49 6.17 0.78 8.32
CA VAL A 49 5.65 2.07 7.80
C VAL A 49 4.35 1.82 7.02
N ILE A 50 3.33 2.59 7.37
CA ILE A 50 2.04 2.65 6.68
C ILE A 50 1.96 4.02 6.00
N MET A 51 1.81 4.03 4.70
CA MET A 51 1.81 5.24 3.88
C MET A 51 0.49 5.35 3.13
N LEU A 52 -0.26 6.41 3.40
CA LEU A 52 -1.64 6.59 2.96
C LEU A 52 -1.83 7.98 2.34
N GLY A 53 -2.57 8.06 1.23
CA GLY A 53 -2.96 9.34 0.66
C GLY A 53 -2.82 9.43 -0.85
N HIS A 54 -2.62 10.63 -1.36
CA HIS A 54 -2.33 10.88 -2.76
C HIS A 54 -0.85 10.68 -3.09
N GLY A 55 -0.58 10.16 -4.29
CA GLY A 55 0.79 9.96 -4.74
C GLY A 55 0.86 9.66 -6.23
N TYR A 56 2.05 9.29 -6.67
CA TYR A 56 2.40 9.00 -8.05
C TYR A 56 3.51 7.92 -8.07
N PRO A 57 3.97 7.45 -9.25
CA PRO A 57 5.06 6.44 -9.30
C PRO A 57 6.35 6.82 -8.57
N GLY A 58 6.59 8.10 -8.32
CA GLY A 58 7.78 8.60 -7.60
C GLY A 58 7.65 8.67 -6.09
N GLY A 59 6.44 8.47 -5.52
CA GLY A 59 6.23 8.48 -4.08
C GLY A 59 4.88 9.01 -3.60
N LEU A 60 4.76 9.10 -2.29
CA LEU A 60 3.62 9.70 -1.59
C LEU A 60 3.84 11.23 -1.51
N PHE A 61 2.88 12.03 -1.99
CA PHE A 61 3.01 13.48 -2.04
C PHE A 61 3.42 14.07 -0.69
N PHE A 62 4.39 14.97 -0.73
CA PHE A 62 4.93 15.72 0.40
C PHE A 62 5.58 14.89 1.52
N MET A 63 5.55 13.55 1.48
CA MET A 63 5.97 12.70 2.58
C MET A 63 7.16 11.80 2.22
N VAL A 64 7.06 11.04 1.13
CA VAL A 64 8.01 9.98 0.79
C VAL A 64 8.32 10.02 -0.70
N ASP A 65 9.60 9.96 -1.02
CA ASP A 65 10.13 9.85 -2.38
C ASP A 65 11.23 8.78 -2.48
N GLY A 66 11.89 8.68 -3.62
CA GLY A 66 12.93 7.69 -3.88
C GLY A 66 14.13 7.75 -2.93
N SER A 67 14.42 8.90 -2.30
CA SER A 67 15.52 9.04 -1.34
C SER A 67 15.31 8.19 -0.07
N HIS A 68 14.07 7.87 0.26
CA HIS A 68 13.69 7.07 1.43
C HIS A 68 13.72 5.54 1.16
N ALA A 69 13.88 5.11 -0.09
CA ALA A 69 13.76 3.71 -0.48
C ALA A 69 14.75 2.78 0.26
N ALA A 70 15.98 3.23 0.49
CA ALA A 70 16.97 2.43 1.20
C ALA A 70 16.56 2.13 2.66
N LEU A 71 15.91 3.07 3.33
CA LEU A 71 15.39 2.90 4.68
C LEU A 71 14.15 2.01 4.68
N LEU A 72 13.22 2.22 3.75
CA LEU A 72 11.99 1.43 3.61
C LEU A 72 12.27 -0.04 3.31
N ARG A 73 13.36 -0.35 2.59
CA ARG A 73 13.79 -1.74 2.31
C ARG A 73 14.13 -2.53 3.58
N GLN A 74 14.51 -1.84 4.64
CA GLN A 74 14.85 -2.46 5.93
C GLN A 74 13.62 -2.72 6.81
N LYS A 75 12.45 -2.21 6.40
CA LYS A 75 11.21 -2.34 7.16
C LYS A 75 10.41 -3.55 6.67
N ARG A 76 9.53 -4.05 7.53
CA ARG A 76 8.68 -5.21 7.23
C ARG A 76 7.21 -4.83 7.31
N ASP A 77 6.39 -5.59 6.62
CA ASP A 77 4.93 -5.44 6.63
C ASP A 77 4.44 -4.02 6.27
N ASN A 78 5.17 -3.36 5.36
CA ASN A 78 4.81 -2.02 4.92
C ASN A 78 3.53 -2.01 4.09
N LEU A 79 2.73 -0.95 4.25
CA LEU A 79 1.58 -0.65 3.39
C LEU A 79 1.86 0.62 2.58
N TYR A 80 1.59 0.53 1.29
CA TYR A 80 1.77 1.61 0.29
C TYR A 80 0.44 1.84 -0.41
N ILE A 81 -0.39 2.72 0.15
CA ILE A 81 -1.76 2.97 -0.30
C ILE A 81 -1.87 4.39 -0.86
N TRP A 82 -1.53 4.51 -2.13
CA TRP A 82 -1.71 5.71 -2.98
C TRP A 82 -1.74 5.33 -4.45
N CYS A 83 -2.11 6.25 -5.34
CA CYS A 83 -2.15 5.99 -6.78
C CYS A 83 -0.77 5.67 -7.33
N HIS A 84 -0.62 4.48 -7.95
CA HIS A 84 0.63 3.97 -8.52
C HIS A 84 1.73 3.62 -7.50
N ALA A 85 1.36 3.30 -6.26
CA ALA A 85 2.31 2.82 -5.25
C ALA A 85 3.04 1.54 -5.68
N ASP A 86 2.36 0.66 -6.43
CA ASP A 86 2.95 -0.55 -6.98
C ASP A 86 4.14 -0.28 -7.91
N ALA A 87 4.07 0.79 -8.70
CA ALA A 87 5.18 1.21 -9.56
C ALA A 87 6.38 1.70 -8.72
N TYR A 88 6.15 2.49 -7.67
CA TYR A 88 7.18 2.93 -6.72
C TYR A 88 7.86 1.73 -6.06
N VAL A 89 7.08 0.80 -5.51
CA VAL A 89 7.58 -0.38 -4.79
C VAL A 89 8.42 -1.28 -5.70
N LYS A 90 7.94 -1.54 -6.93
CA LYS A 90 8.67 -2.33 -7.93
C LYS A 90 9.96 -1.64 -8.37
N HIS A 91 9.91 -0.34 -8.69
CA HIS A 91 11.07 0.44 -9.13
C HIS A 91 12.20 0.42 -8.10
N HIS A 92 11.86 0.51 -6.82
CA HIS A 92 12.84 0.57 -5.74
C HIS A 92 13.17 -0.79 -5.12
N GLY A 93 12.63 -1.90 -5.63
CA GLY A 93 12.86 -3.25 -5.09
C GLY A 93 12.40 -3.39 -3.64
N LEU A 94 11.26 -2.77 -3.31
CA LEU A 94 10.63 -2.84 -2.00
C LEU A 94 9.63 -3.99 -1.94
N THR A 95 9.17 -4.31 -0.73
CA THR A 95 8.15 -5.34 -0.48
C THR A 95 7.02 -4.78 0.37
N GLY A 96 5.80 -5.30 0.20
CA GLY A 96 4.65 -4.85 0.98
C GLY A 96 3.34 -4.97 0.23
N LEU A 97 2.25 -4.60 0.90
CA LEU A 97 0.94 -4.47 0.28
C LEU A 97 0.84 -3.11 -0.42
N THR A 98 0.44 -3.11 -1.68
CA THR A 98 0.40 -1.90 -2.51
C THR A 98 -0.93 -1.73 -3.22
N THR A 99 -1.23 -0.49 -3.60
CA THR A 99 -2.27 -0.17 -4.58
C THR A 99 -1.64 0.35 -5.88
N GLY A 100 -2.23 0.02 -7.03
CA GLY A 100 -2.00 0.72 -8.29
C GLY A 100 -2.81 2.02 -8.35
N MET A 101 -3.23 2.44 -9.55
CA MET A 101 -4.22 3.52 -9.66
C MET A 101 -5.48 3.10 -8.92
N PHE A 102 -5.85 3.84 -7.87
CA PHE A 102 -7.00 3.56 -7.01
C PHE A 102 -8.03 4.68 -7.16
N ILE A 103 -9.24 4.31 -7.54
CA ILE A 103 -10.34 5.26 -7.72
C ILE A 103 -10.93 5.58 -6.35
N SER A 104 -10.72 6.80 -5.88
CA SER A 104 -11.26 7.36 -4.63
C SER A 104 -12.20 8.54 -4.87
N GLU A 105 -12.23 9.08 -6.11
CA GLU A 105 -13.07 10.19 -6.52
C GLU A 105 -13.73 9.92 -7.87
N THR A 106 -14.88 10.57 -8.13
CA THR A 106 -15.61 10.41 -9.40
C THR A 106 -14.82 10.89 -10.61
N ALA A 107 -13.96 11.90 -10.45
CA ALA A 107 -13.07 12.38 -11.50
C ALA A 107 -12.09 11.28 -11.95
N GLU A 108 -11.54 10.54 -11.01
CA GLU A 108 -10.60 9.43 -11.29
C GLU A 108 -11.30 8.27 -12.02
N ALA A 109 -12.57 7.98 -11.69
CA ALA A 109 -13.37 6.99 -12.40
C ALA A 109 -13.52 7.36 -13.89
N LYS A 110 -13.78 8.62 -14.18
CA LYS A 110 -13.86 9.14 -15.55
C LYS A 110 -12.53 8.99 -16.30
N PHE A 111 -11.42 9.37 -15.68
CA PHE A 111 -10.09 9.23 -16.28
C PHE A 111 -9.68 7.77 -16.46
N SER A 112 -10.19 6.88 -15.61
CA SER A 112 -9.95 5.43 -15.71
C SER A 112 -10.81 4.72 -16.76
N GLY A 113 -11.64 5.47 -17.51
CA GLY A 113 -12.46 4.94 -18.59
C GLY A 113 -13.71 4.18 -18.12
N ILE A 114 -14.15 4.36 -16.87
CA ILE A 114 -15.38 3.75 -16.38
C ILE A 114 -16.57 4.56 -16.90
N PRO A 115 -17.58 3.90 -17.55
CA PRO A 115 -18.72 4.62 -18.11
C PRO A 115 -19.49 5.39 -17.03
N ALA A 116 -19.76 6.66 -17.27
CA ALA A 116 -20.36 7.59 -16.29
C ALA A 116 -21.73 7.16 -15.75
N ASN A 117 -22.48 6.36 -16.51
CA ASN A 117 -23.79 5.83 -16.10
C ASN A 117 -23.69 4.58 -15.20
N THR A 118 -22.50 4.09 -14.89
CA THR A 118 -22.29 2.86 -14.11
C THR A 118 -21.79 3.12 -12.69
N TYR A 119 -21.53 4.38 -12.31
CA TYR A 119 -21.10 4.75 -10.97
C TYR A 119 -21.71 6.09 -10.54
N SER A 120 -21.63 6.37 -9.26
CA SER A 120 -22.06 7.61 -8.63
C SER A 120 -21.11 7.98 -7.50
N GLN A 121 -21.22 9.17 -6.93
CA GLN A 121 -20.48 9.53 -5.72
C GLN A 121 -20.72 8.52 -4.58
N PHE A 122 -21.95 8.05 -4.44
CA PHE A 122 -22.30 7.04 -3.42
C PHE A 122 -21.50 5.74 -3.62
N THR A 123 -21.41 5.23 -4.85
CA THR A 123 -20.67 3.98 -5.11
C THR A 123 -19.16 4.15 -4.92
N VAL A 124 -18.60 5.31 -5.21
CA VAL A 124 -17.18 5.63 -4.93
C VAL A 124 -16.95 5.68 -3.43
N THR A 125 -17.77 6.44 -2.68
CA THR A 125 -17.68 6.51 -1.22
C THR A 125 -17.82 5.14 -0.57
N HIS A 126 -18.80 4.35 -1.00
CA HIS A 126 -18.98 2.96 -0.51
C HIS A 126 -17.74 2.10 -0.76
N SER A 127 -17.14 2.21 -1.94
CA SER A 127 -15.88 1.51 -2.27
C SER A 127 -14.73 1.90 -1.32
N ASN A 128 -14.58 3.21 -1.05
CA ASN A 128 -13.56 3.75 -0.16
C ASN A 128 -13.73 3.25 1.28
N ASP A 129 -14.95 3.39 1.83
CA ASP A 129 -15.27 2.97 3.20
C ASP A 129 -15.09 1.47 3.39
N LEU A 130 -15.55 0.67 2.40
CA LEU A 130 -15.38 -0.77 2.43
C LEU A 130 -13.90 -1.17 2.43
N PHE A 131 -13.09 -0.56 1.54
CA PHE A 131 -11.65 -0.82 1.47
C PHE A 131 -10.96 -0.49 2.79
N ALA A 132 -11.16 0.72 3.32
CA ALA A 132 -10.51 1.17 4.54
C ALA A 132 -10.88 0.29 5.74
N ARG A 133 -12.17 -0.09 5.87
CA ARG A 133 -12.65 -0.98 6.91
C ARG A 133 -12.01 -2.36 6.84
N LEU A 134 -11.95 -2.97 5.65
CA LEU A 134 -11.35 -4.29 5.46
C LEU A 134 -9.84 -4.29 5.76
N VAL A 135 -9.12 -3.21 5.41
CA VAL A 135 -7.71 -3.07 5.81
C VAL A 135 -7.61 -2.96 7.33
N ALA A 136 -8.45 -2.14 7.97
CA ALA A 136 -8.45 -1.95 9.42
C ALA A 136 -8.73 -3.24 10.19
N GLU A 137 -9.67 -4.08 9.71
CA GLU A 137 -10.03 -5.37 10.32
C GLU A 137 -8.84 -6.34 10.43
N LYS A 138 -7.88 -6.25 9.50
CA LYS A 138 -6.72 -7.15 9.43
C LYS A 138 -5.37 -6.43 9.49
N ILE A 139 -5.36 -5.20 9.99
CA ILE A 139 -4.14 -4.37 10.02
C ILE A 139 -3.00 -4.98 10.86
N HIS A 140 -3.31 -5.85 11.80
CA HIS A 140 -2.36 -6.56 12.66
C HIS A 140 -1.94 -7.93 12.11
N ALA A 141 -2.63 -8.43 11.09
CA ALA A 141 -2.34 -9.72 10.49
C ALA A 141 -1.08 -9.64 9.60
N PRO A 142 -0.42 -10.79 9.32
CA PRO A 142 0.59 -10.87 8.28
C PRO A 142 0.05 -10.38 6.93
N LEU A 143 0.89 -9.73 6.11
CA LEU A 143 0.45 -9.16 4.82
C LEU A 143 -0.20 -10.16 3.87
N PRO A 144 0.24 -11.44 3.77
CA PRO A 144 -0.47 -12.43 2.95
C PRO A 144 -1.91 -12.66 3.41
N GLU A 145 -2.16 -12.69 4.73
CA GLU A 145 -3.50 -12.85 5.30
C GLU A 145 -4.37 -11.61 5.04
N LEU A 146 -3.81 -10.40 5.24
CA LEU A 146 -4.48 -9.15 4.91
C LEU A 146 -4.84 -9.10 3.42
N HIS A 147 -3.92 -9.45 2.53
CA HIS A 147 -4.14 -9.46 1.09
C HIS A 147 -5.25 -10.46 0.70
N ALA A 148 -5.19 -11.69 1.22
CA ALA A 148 -6.24 -12.69 1.00
C ALA A 148 -7.62 -12.18 1.49
N HIS A 149 -7.67 -11.60 2.70
CA HIS A 149 -8.89 -11.02 3.25
C HIS A 149 -9.48 -9.91 2.35
N LEU A 150 -8.63 -9.02 1.82
CA LEU A 150 -9.06 -8.00 0.86
C LEU A 150 -9.63 -8.63 -0.41
N LEU A 151 -8.94 -9.60 -1.00
CA LEU A 151 -9.41 -10.28 -2.21
C LEU A 151 -10.72 -11.06 -1.97
N ASP A 152 -10.95 -11.59 -0.78
CA ASP A 152 -12.16 -12.36 -0.45
C ASP A 152 -13.37 -11.47 -0.13
N HIS A 153 -13.16 -10.30 0.48
CA HIS A 153 -14.25 -9.48 1.01
C HIS A 153 -14.48 -8.17 0.26
N TYR A 154 -13.48 -7.61 -0.43
CA TYR A 154 -13.62 -6.46 -1.31
C TYR A 154 -14.17 -6.90 -2.66
N GLN A 155 -15.42 -7.40 -2.64
CA GLN A 155 -16.07 -8.00 -3.81
C GLN A 155 -16.90 -6.99 -4.58
N PRO A 156 -16.84 -6.97 -5.93
CA PRO A 156 -17.47 -5.95 -6.75
C PRO A 156 -19.00 -5.96 -6.68
N LYS A 157 -19.65 -7.13 -6.56
CA LYS A 157 -21.12 -7.26 -6.52
C LYS A 157 -21.85 -6.33 -7.51
N GLY A 158 -21.28 -6.18 -8.72
CA GLY A 158 -21.79 -5.28 -9.75
C GLY A 158 -21.29 -3.82 -9.65
N CYS A 159 -20.43 -3.47 -8.71
CA CYS A 159 -19.82 -2.13 -8.60
C CYS A 159 -18.53 -2.05 -9.42
N PRO A 160 -18.48 -1.32 -10.53
CA PRO A 160 -17.30 -1.24 -11.39
C PRO A 160 -16.10 -0.56 -10.71
N ILE A 161 -16.34 0.31 -9.74
CA ILE A 161 -15.29 0.96 -8.95
C ILE A 161 -14.54 -0.08 -8.11
N ILE A 162 -15.28 -0.93 -7.39
CA ILE A 162 -14.67 -2.00 -6.57
C ILE A 162 -13.95 -3.00 -7.47
N GLU A 163 -14.54 -3.37 -8.61
CA GLU A 163 -13.89 -4.26 -9.57
C GLU A 163 -12.57 -3.69 -10.08
N TYR A 164 -12.55 -2.40 -10.42
CA TYR A 164 -11.35 -1.71 -10.87
C TYR A 164 -10.28 -1.66 -9.79
N ASN A 165 -10.62 -1.22 -8.58
CA ASN A 165 -9.69 -1.07 -7.46
C ASN A 165 -9.14 -2.42 -7.00
N ARG A 166 -10.00 -3.44 -6.89
CA ARG A 166 -9.62 -4.78 -6.45
C ARG A 166 -8.51 -5.40 -7.30
N LYS A 167 -8.57 -5.23 -8.62
CA LYS A 167 -7.53 -5.71 -9.56
C LYS A 167 -6.17 -5.02 -9.38
N ARG A 168 -6.13 -3.95 -8.59
CA ARG A 168 -4.93 -3.13 -8.38
C ARG A 168 -4.36 -3.21 -6.97
N ILE A 169 -4.96 -4.05 -6.13
CA ILE A 169 -4.39 -4.41 -4.82
C ILE A 169 -3.40 -5.54 -5.05
N GLN A 170 -2.13 -5.33 -4.70
CA GLN A 170 -1.05 -6.28 -4.94
C GLN A 170 -0.22 -6.49 -3.67
N LEU A 171 0.15 -7.73 -3.40
CA LEU A 171 1.20 -8.06 -2.46
C LEU A 171 2.51 -8.28 -3.25
N ILE A 172 3.50 -7.45 -2.97
CA ILE A 172 4.84 -7.59 -3.56
C ILE A 172 5.73 -8.25 -2.51
N GLU A 173 6.11 -9.48 -2.79
CA GLU A 173 6.95 -10.31 -1.92
C GLU A 173 8.43 -10.20 -2.30
N PRO A 174 9.36 -10.55 -1.39
CA PRO A 174 10.77 -10.65 -1.71
C PRO A 174 10.98 -11.64 -2.88
N VAL A 175 11.78 -11.25 -3.85
CA VAL A 175 12.24 -12.20 -4.85
C VAL A 175 13.03 -13.28 -4.12
N ALA A 176 12.52 -14.52 -4.10
CA ALA A 176 13.25 -15.66 -3.53
C ALA A 176 14.65 -15.69 -4.18
N ALA A 177 15.69 -15.60 -3.33
CA ALA A 177 17.06 -15.77 -3.82
C ALA A 177 17.12 -17.13 -4.54
N SER A 178 17.24 -17.10 -5.86
CA SER A 178 17.36 -18.32 -6.66
C SER A 178 18.52 -19.12 -6.08
N ALA A 179 18.21 -20.30 -5.53
CA ALA A 179 19.21 -21.22 -5.00
C ALA A 179 20.25 -21.42 -6.11
N LYS A 180 21.48 -20.94 -5.88
CA LYS A 180 22.62 -21.23 -6.77
C LYS A 180 22.68 -22.73 -6.89
N ARG A 181 22.25 -23.27 -8.05
CA ARG A 181 22.51 -24.66 -8.45
C ARG A 181 24.02 -24.81 -8.49
N THR A 182 24.58 -25.36 -7.43
CA THR A 182 25.96 -25.85 -7.41
C THR A 182 26.00 -27.00 -8.40
N GLN A 183 26.43 -26.73 -9.64
CA GLN A 183 26.82 -27.78 -10.55
C GLN A 183 28.09 -28.40 -9.99
N THR A 184 27.92 -29.55 -9.32
CA THR A 184 29.02 -30.43 -8.99
C THR A 184 29.51 -31.03 -10.30
N THR A 185 30.59 -30.48 -10.86
CA THR A 185 31.34 -31.08 -11.93
C THR A 185 31.97 -32.37 -11.42
N ALA A 186 31.38 -33.51 -11.74
CA ALA A 186 32.01 -34.79 -11.53
C ALA A 186 33.20 -34.89 -12.49
N THR A 187 34.41 -34.75 -11.95
CA THR A 187 35.64 -35.01 -12.66
C THR A 187 35.77 -36.53 -12.81
N LEU A 188 35.50 -37.05 -14.00
CA LEU A 188 35.90 -38.40 -14.39
C LEU A 188 37.40 -38.35 -14.70
N HIS A 189 38.19 -39.00 -13.88
CA HIS A 189 39.58 -39.37 -14.24
C HIS A 189 39.58 -40.70 -14.95
N PRO A 190 40.48 -40.87 -15.94
CA PRO A 190 40.62 -42.08 -16.77
C PRO A 190 41.23 -43.25 -16.01
#